data_726b095c2c933add58e90bc7984c888e
#
_entry.id   726b095c2c933add58e90bc7984c888e
#
_cell.length_a   1.000
_cell.length_b   1.000
_cell.length_c   1.000
_cell.angle_alpha   90.00
_cell.angle_beta   90.00
_cell.angle_gamma   90.00
#
_symmetry.space_group_name_H-M   'P 1'
#
loop_
_entity.id
_entity.type
_entity.pdbx_description
1 polymer ?
#
loop_
_entity_poly.entity_id
_entity_poly.type
_entity_poly.pdbx_seq_one_letter_code
_entity_poly.pdbx_strand_id
1 'polypeptide(L)'
;GRGKIIGSLSSKLKLKVKPIGIDLINHKDKDKRIDFKKTDAISFFSTNKKKFDLILIKQTIHLLKMSEIKRLLINMKKSLNPKGKILIFTLEPHKNELPNFTLMRIKLLKSLKRDEKILKFISKLYPKRIIKYFSYKVKISKKKYISMISKKFISILLNLNKEQIVTGINEINLKYKKDLNFKDKLVCIIIKNN
;
A
#
# COMPACT_ATOMS: atom_id res chain seq x y z
N GLY A 1 -3.61 -8.02 2.35
CA GLY A 1 -4.65 -7.53 1.39
C GLY A 1 -5.30 -8.66 0.62
N ARG A 2 -6.24 -8.32 -0.25
CA ARG A 2 -7.03 -9.30 -1.04
C ARG A 2 -6.26 -10.01 -2.15
N GLY A 3 -5.00 -9.67 -2.38
CA GLY A 3 -4.12 -10.32 -3.37
C GLY A 3 -4.44 -10.06 -4.84
N LYS A 4 -5.42 -9.18 -5.16
CA LYS A 4 -5.88 -8.95 -6.55
C LYS A 4 -4.77 -8.48 -7.50
N ILE A 5 -3.85 -7.66 -7.02
CA ILE A 5 -2.73 -7.16 -7.85
C ILE A 5 -1.77 -8.29 -8.18
N ILE A 6 -1.32 -9.04 -7.18
CA ILE A 6 -0.36 -10.11 -7.40
C ILE A 6 -0.99 -11.30 -8.14
N GLY A 7 -2.29 -11.57 -7.90
CA GLY A 7 -3.04 -12.56 -8.67
C GLY A 7 -3.20 -12.18 -10.14
N SER A 8 -3.48 -10.89 -10.43
CA SER A 8 -3.51 -10.39 -11.82
C SER A 8 -2.13 -10.47 -12.47
N LEU A 9 -1.07 -10.12 -11.72
CA LEU A 9 0.30 -10.19 -12.20
C LEU A 9 0.70 -11.65 -12.49
N SER A 10 0.34 -12.58 -11.62
CA SER A 10 0.56 -14.01 -11.80
C SER A 10 -0.02 -14.54 -13.11
N SER A 11 -1.26 -14.15 -13.44
CA SER A 11 -1.88 -14.53 -14.72
C SER A 11 -1.18 -13.90 -15.91
N LYS A 12 -0.86 -12.59 -15.84
CA LYS A 12 -0.18 -11.89 -16.95
C LYS A 12 1.22 -12.43 -17.24
N LEU A 13 1.95 -12.80 -16.20
CA LEU A 13 3.31 -13.35 -16.31
C LEU A 13 3.32 -14.88 -16.46
N LYS A 14 2.13 -15.53 -16.47
CA LYS A 14 1.98 -16.99 -16.56
C LYS A 14 2.86 -17.73 -15.52
N LEU A 15 2.83 -17.27 -14.26
CA LEU A 15 3.64 -17.87 -13.22
C LEU A 15 3.23 -19.33 -12.99
N LYS A 16 4.20 -20.24 -12.96
CA LYS A 16 3.98 -21.67 -12.71
C LYS A 16 3.57 -21.96 -11.27
N VAL A 17 3.98 -21.12 -10.31
CA VAL A 17 3.70 -21.26 -8.88
C VAL A 17 2.80 -20.12 -8.43
N LYS A 18 1.78 -20.44 -7.63
CA LYS A 18 0.91 -19.44 -7.01
C LYS A 18 1.72 -18.53 -6.09
N PRO A 19 1.62 -17.20 -6.24
CA PRO A 19 2.26 -16.27 -5.32
C PRO A 19 1.62 -16.34 -3.93
N ILE A 20 2.41 -16.14 -2.88
CA ILE A 20 1.92 -16.10 -1.50
C ILE A 20 1.41 -14.69 -1.19
N GLY A 21 0.17 -14.60 -0.72
CA GLY A 21 -0.42 -13.38 -0.18
C GLY A 21 -0.52 -13.44 1.34
N ILE A 22 -0.10 -12.38 2.02
CA ILE A 22 -0.10 -12.31 3.49
C ILE A 22 -1.01 -11.18 3.95
N ASP A 23 -1.88 -11.43 4.92
CA ASP A 23 -2.65 -10.41 5.63
C ASP A 23 -3.12 -10.94 6.99
N LEU A 24 -3.29 -10.05 7.96
CA LEU A 24 -3.90 -10.36 9.25
C LEU A 24 -5.39 -10.68 9.13
N ILE A 25 -6.05 -10.10 8.14
CA ILE A 25 -7.48 -10.24 7.90
C ILE A 25 -7.74 -11.30 6.82
N ASN A 26 -8.52 -12.31 7.14
CA ASN A 26 -8.95 -13.30 6.16
C ASN A 26 -10.13 -12.75 5.34
N HIS A 27 -9.83 -12.06 4.26
CA HIS A 27 -10.84 -11.49 3.37
C HIS A 27 -11.63 -12.57 2.62
N LYS A 28 -12.96 -12.49 2.66
CA LYS A 28 -13.85 -13.43 1.94
C LYS A 28 -13.66 -13.35 0.41
N ASP A 29 -13.37 -12.16 -0.12
CA ASP A 29 -13.19 -11.85 -1.55
C ASP A 29 -11.71 -11.83 -1.99
N LYS A 30 -10.86 -12.61 -1.31
CA LYS A 30 -9.46 -12.79 -1.70
C LYS A 30 -9.33 -13.43 -3.08
N ASP A 31 -8.28 -13.10 -3.80
CA ASP A 31 -8.02 -13.63 -5.14
C ASP A 31 -7.72 -15.14 -5.08
N LYS A 32 -8.38 -15.93 -5.91
CA LYS A 32 -8.21 -17.39 -5.95
C LYS A 32 -6.87 -17.84 -6.57
N ARG A 33 -6.16 -16.91 -7.24
CA ARG A 33 -4.88 -17.16 -7.90
C ARG A 33 -3.67 -17.07 -6.96
N ILE A 34 -3.89 -16.78 -5.68
CA ILE A 34 -2.83 -16.71 -4.67
C ILE A 34 -2.97 -17.80 -3.63
N ASP A 35 -1.84 -18.19 -3.03
CA ASP A 35 -1.80 -18.96 -1.78
C ASP A 35 -1.87 -17.96 -0.61
N PHE A 36 -3.06 -17.82 -0.01
CA PHE A 36 -3.30 -16.86 1.05
C PHE A 36 -2.93 -17.40 2.42
N LYS A 37 -2.15 -16.64 3.19
CA LYS A 37 -1.80 -16.96 4.58
C LYS A 37 -2.28 -15.85 5.53
N LYS A 38 -3.11 -16.21 6.52
CA LYS A 38 -3.54 -15.32 7.60
C LYS A 38 -2.40 -15.21 8.62
N THR A 39 -1.53 -14.25 8.44
CA THR A 39 -0.41 -13.97 9.35
C THR A 39 0.08 -12.54 9.15
N ASP A 40 0.81 -11.98 10.11
CA ASP A 40 1.53 -10.74 9.91
C ASP A 40 2.86 -10.97 9.16
N ALA A 41 3.30 -9.93 8.47
CA ALA A 41 4.50 -10.02 7.63
C ALA A 41 5.79 -10.23 8.46
N ILE A 42 5.85 -9.72 9.69
CA ILE A 42 7.06 -9.82 10.52
C ILE A 42 7.23 -11.26 10.97
N SER A 43 6.17 -11.89 11.51
CA SER A 43 6.15 -13.28 11.91
C SER A 43 6.42 -14.21 10.73
N PHE A 44 5.77 -13.96 9.60
CA PHE A 44 6.00 -14.73 8.39
C PHE A 44 7.47 -14.75 7.96
N PHE A 45 8.09 -13.57 7.80
CA PHE A 45 9.47 -13.48 7.34
C PHE A 45 10.51 -13.83 8.41
N SER A 46 10.14 -13.90 9.70
CA SER A 46 11.06 -14.37 10.76
C SER A 46 11.25 -15.89 10.72
N THR A 47 10.23 -16.64 10.31
CA THR A 47 10.24 -18.12 10.30
C THR A 47 10.30 -18.72 8.89
N ASN A 48 10.17 -17.89 7.84
CA ASN A 48 10.09 -18.34 6.46
C ASN A 48 11.43 -18.91 5.98
N LYS A 49 11.39 -20.15 5.44
CA LYS A 49 12.54 -20.81 4.80
C LYS A 49 12.52 -20.71 3.27
N LYS A 50 11.42 -20.25 2.67
CA LYS A 50 11.29 -20.11 1.21
C LYS A 50 12.07 -18.91 0.70
N LYS A 51 12.55 -19.01 -0.53
CA LYS A 51 13.19 -17.90 -1.26
C LYS A 51 12.24 -17.36 -2.32
N PHE A 52 12.39 -16.08 -2.64
CA PHE A 52 11.51 -15.36 -3.55
C PHE A 52 12.31 -14.53 -4.56
N ASP A 53 11.85 -14.52 -5.80
CA ASP A 53 12.38 -13.61 -6.84
C ASP A 53 11.82 -12.21 -6.69
N LEU A 54 10.59 -12.12 -6.14
CA LEU A 54 9.90 -10.85 -5.94
C LEU A 54 9.11 -10.84 -4.64
N ILE A 55 9.33 -9.83 -3.83
CA ILE A 55 8.52 -9.50 -2.66
C ILE A 55 7.88 -8.13 -2.89
N LEU A 56 6.56 -8.03 -2.77
CA LEU A 56 5.79 -6.82 -3.00
C LEU A 56 5.13 -6.33 -1.71
N ILE A 57 5.43 -5.11 -1.32
CA ILE A 57 4.70 -4.37 -0.27
C ILE A 57 3.96 -3.21 -0.95
N LYS A 58 2.64 -3.12 -0.80
CA LYS A 58 1.86 -2.01 -1.35
C LYS A 58 0.97 -1.37 -0.29
N GLN A 59 1.28 -0.11 0.04
CA GLN A 59 0.50 0.73 0.95
C GLN A 59 0.20 0.08 2.32
N THR A 60 1.17 -0.63 2.89
CA THR A 60 1.06 -1.27 4.22
C THR A 60 2.23 -0.94 5.14
N ILE A 61 3.39 -0.55 4.59
CA ILE A 61 4.60 -0.32 5.38
C ILE A 61 4.44 0.81 6.42
N HIS A 62 3.58 1.78 6.14
CA HIS A 62 3.27 2.89 7.05
C HIS A 62 2.48 2.47 8.30
N LEU A 63 1.97 1.25 8.35
CA LEU A 63 1.27 0.70 9.52
C LEU A 63 2.26 0.18 10.58
N LEU A 64 3.53 -0.04 10.23
CA LEU A 64 4.55 -0.64 11.08
C LEU A 64 5.38 0.43 11.82
N LYS A 65 5.89 0.12 13.01
CA LYS A 65 6.89 0.94 13.72
C LYS A 65 8.24 0.90 12.98
N MET A 66 9.10 1.91 13.18
CA MET A 66 10.39 1.98 12.48
C MET A 66 11.31 0.77 12.78
N SER A 67 11.32 0.30 14.03
CA SER A 67 12.03 -0.93 14.42
C SER A 67 11.52 -2.17 13.71
N GLU A 68 10.20 -2.27 13.56
CA GLU A 68 9.53 -3.36 12.84
C GLU A 68 9.85 -3.33 11.35
N ILE A 69 9.84 -2.13 10.73
CA ILE A 69 10.25 -1.93 9.33
C ILE A 69 11.68 -2.43 9.11
N LYS A 70 12.62 -2.06 10.00
CA LYS A 70 14.01 -2.51 9.91
C LYS A 70 14.11 -4.03 9.94
N ARG A 71 13.49 -4.66 10.95
CA ARG A 71 13.48 -6.13 11.12
C ARG A 71 12.85 -6.84 9.93
N LEU A 72 11.69 -6.35 9.48
CA LEU A 72 10.99 -6.91 8.33
C LEU A 72 11.85 -6.86 7.07
N LEU A 73 12.42 -5.72 6.73
CA LEU A 73 13.21 -5.56 5.50
C LEU A 73 14.49 -6.40 5.52
N ILE A 74 15.14 -6.56 6.68
CA ILE A 74 16.30 -7.44 6.83
C ILE A 74 15.91 -8.90 6.55
N ASN A 75 14.81 -9.37 7.14
CA ASN A 75 14.34 -10.75 6.95
C ASN A 75 13.84 -11.00 5.52
N MET A 76 13.14 -10.01 4.93
CA MET A 76 12.74 -10.09 3.53
C MET A 76 13.95 -10.18 2.60
N LYS A 77 15.00 -9.39 2.85
CA LYS A 77 16.22 -9.45 2.04
C LYS A 77 16.90 -10.83 2.15
N LYS A 78 16.96 -11.41 3.35
CA LYS A 78 17.44 -12.79 3.56
C LYS A 78 16.59 -13.83 2.81
N SER A 79 15.31 -13.55 2.57
CA SER A 79 14.37 -14.43 1.86
C SER A 79 14.36 -14.22 0.33
N LEU A 80 15.25 -13.39 -0.22
CA LEU A 80 15.37 -13.24 -1.67
C LEU A 80 16.29 -14.30 -2.28
N ASN A 81 15.93 -14.75 -3.48
CA ASN A 81 16.85 -15.42 -4.39
C ASN A 81 17.98 -14.49 -4.86
N PRO A 82 19.11 -14.99 -5.38
CA PRO A 82 20.05 -14.16 -6.15
C PRO A 82 19.30 -13.39 -7.25
N LYS A 83 19.61 -12.09 -7.42
CA LYS A 83 18.91 -11.15 -8.32
C LYS A 83 17.44 -10.86 -7.95
N GLY A 84 16.91 -11.42 -6.86
CA GLY A 84 15.58 -11.14 -6.34
C GLY A 84 15.42 -9.67 -5.92
N LYS A 85 14.17 -9.19 -5.82
CA LYS A 85 13.86 -7.79 -5.54
C LYS A 85 12.74 -7.65 -4.53
N ILE A 86 12.84 -6.61 -3.69
CA ILE A 86 11.74 -6.11 -2.88
C ILE A 86 11.23 -4.83 -3.55
N LEU A 87 9.93 -4.76 -3.80
CA LEU A 87 9.23 -3.57 -4.30
C LEU A 87 8.34 -3.02 -3.20
N ILE A 88 8.55 -1.77 -2.81
CA ILE A 88 7.76 -1.10 -1.77
C ILE A 88 7.06 0.08 -2.42
N PHE A 89 5.73 -0.01 -2.54
CA PHE A 89 4.87 1.06 -3.05
C PHE A 89 4.19 1.79 -1.90
N THR A 90 4.34 3.11 -1.88
CA THR A 90 3.63 4.02 -0.99
C THR A 90 3.17 5.25 -1.75
N LEU A 91 2.33 6.10 -1.14
CA LEU A 91 1.93 7.37 -1.74
C LEU A 91 3.14 8.29 -1.89
N GLU A 92 3.14 9.10 -2.94
CA GLU A 92 4.13 10.18 -3.07
C GLU A 92 3.81 11.27 -2.04
N PRO A 93 4.74 11.60 -1.12
CA PRO A 93 4.43 12.48 0.01
C PRO A 93 4.16 13.93 -0.37
N HIS A 94 4.76 14.43 -1.47
CA HIS A 94 4.79 15.85 -1.76
C HIS A 94 3.75 16.30 -2.80
N LYS A 95 3.21 15.39 -3.61
CA LYS A 95 2.36 15.71 -4.77
C LYS A 95 1.06 14.92 -4.80
N ASN A 96 0.41 14.76 -3.64
CA ASN A 96 -0.83 14.00 -3.54
C ASN A 96 -2.03 14.85 -3.95
N GLU A 97 -2.83 14.36 -4.90
CA GLU A 97 -4.03 15.01 -5.43
C GLU A 97 -5.33 14.30 -5.00
N LEU A 98 -5.26 13.40 -4.02
CA LEU A 98 -6.44 12.65 -3.58
C LEU A 98 -7.55 13.62 -3.12
N PRO A 99 -8.77 13.55 -3.68
CA PRO A 99 -9.88 14.35 -3.23
C PRO A 99 -10.15 14.12 -1.74
N ASN A 100 -10.36 15.19 -1.00
CA ASN A 100 -10.47 15.10 0.45
C ASN A 100 -11.41 16.15 1.04
N PHE A 101 -11.95 15.85 2.20
CA PHE A 101 -12.61 16.78 3.10
C PHE A 101 -11.66 17.22 4.21
N THR A 102 -12.01 18.23 4.98
CA THR A 102 -11.11 18.93 5.92
C THR A 102 -10.40 17.97 6.89
N LEU A 103 -11.13 17.15 7.62
CA LEU A 103 -10.55 16.22 8.59
C LEU A 103 -9.69 15.13 7.91
N MET A 104 -10.13 14.63 6.75
CA MET A 104 -9.36 13.69 5.95
C MET A 104 -8.03 14.32 5.48
N ARG A 105 -8.04 15.59 5.06
CA ARG A 105 -6.84 16.32 4.66
C ARG A 105 -5.81 16.41 5.78
N ILE A 106 -6.25 16.78 6.99
CA ILE A 106 -5.37 16.86 8.16
C ILE A 106 -4.70 15.50 8.44
N LYS A 107 -5.48 14.42 8.45
CA LYS A 107 -4.96 13.07 8.66
C LYS A 107 -4.04 12.62 7.52
N LEU A 108 -4.38 12.94 6.28
CA LEU A 108 -3.57 12.63 5.10
C LEU A 108 -2.19 13.32 5.19
N LEU A 109 -2.15 14.61 5.49
CA LEU A 109 -0.88 15.35 5.64
C LEU A 109 0.01 14.74 6.74
N LYS A 110 -0.59 14.35 7.88
CA LYS A 110 0.15 13.66 8.96
C LYS A 110 0.70 12.31 8.49
N SER A 111 -0.10 11.54 7.73
CA SER A 111 0.33 10.26 7.16
C SER A 111 1.46 10.44 6.14
N LEU A 112 1.35 11.42 5.23
CA LEU A 112 2.38 11.71 4.23
C LEU A 112 3.71 12.14 4.85
N LYS A 113 3.70 12.95 5.93
CA LYS A 113 4.92 13.27 6.70
C LYS A 113 5.57 12.01 7.29
N ARG A 114 4.76 11.05 7.74
CA ARG A 114 5.27 9.76 8.21
C ARG A 114 5.86 8.94 7.07
N ASP A 115 5.19 8.87 5.92
CA ASP A 115 5.67 8.17 4.74
C ASP A 115 7.01 8.74 4.27
N GLU A 116 7.19 10.06 4.29
CA GLU A 116 8.47 10.72 3.99
C GLU A 116 9.59 10.26 4.94
N LYS A 117 9.31 10.19 6.27
CA LYS A 117 10.28 9.67 7.25
C LYS A 117 10.65 8.22 6.97
N ILE A 118 9.68 7.39 6.60
CA ILE A 118 9.91 5.98 6.24
C ILE A 118 10.77 5.89 4.97
N LEU A 119 10.48 6.70 3.94
CA LEU A 119 11.29 6.74 2.72
C LEU A 119 12.74 7.12 3.00
N LYS A 120 12.97 8.16 3.81
CA LYS A 120 14.31 8.58 4.25
C LYS A 120 15.02 7.47 5.04
N PHE A 121 14.31 6.81 5.95
CA PHE A 121 14.84 5.71 6.75
C PHE A 121 15.25 4.52 5.86
N ILE A 122 14.39 4.07 4.95
CA ILE A 122 14.71 2.97 4.02
C ILE A 122 15.88 3.36 3.12
N SER A 123 15.94 4.61 2.67
CA SER A 123 17.02 5.13 1.84
C SER A 123 18.37 5.11 2.56
N LYS A 124 18.38 5.38 3.86
CA LYS A 124 19.59 5.27 4.70
C LYS A 124 20.00 3.81 4.91
N LEU A 125 19.01 2.92 5.12
CA LEU A 125 19.26 1.50 5.35
C LEU A 125 19.77 0.78 4.09
N TYR A 126 19.32 1.22 2.92
CA TYR A 126 19.68 0.66 1.61
C TYR A 126 20.14 1.75 0.64
N PRO A 127 21.42 2.20 0.74
CA PRO A 127 21.93 3.29 -0.11
C PRO A 127 21.85 3.00 -1.62
N LYS A 128 22.03 1.72 -2.01
CA LYS A 128 21.96 1.27 -3.41
C LYS A 128 20.54 0.98 -3.93
N ARG A 129 19.46 1.43 -3.19
CA ARG A 129 18.08 1.30 -3.67
C ARG A 129 17.87 2.11 -4.95
N ILE A 130 16.87 1.71 -5.74
CA ILE A 130 16.35 2.48 -6.87
C ILE A 130 15.01 3.07 -6.46
N ILE A 131 14.75 4.33 -6.77
CA ILE A 131 13.46 4.99 -6.54
C ILE A 131 12.83 5.29 -7.90
N LYS A 132 11.55 4.90 -8.08
CA LYS A 132 10.76 5.21 -9.27
C LYS A 132 9.45 5.86 -8.86
N TYR A 133 9.01 6.84 -9.64
CA TYR A 133 7.75 7.55 -9.44
C TYR A 133 6.76 7.12 -10.51
N PHE A 134 5.50 6.92 -10.09
CA PHE A 134 4.41 6.55 -10.97
C PHE A 134 3.27 7.54 -10.78
N SER A 135 2.67 7.96 -11.88
CA SER A 135 1.50 8.82 -11.88
C SER A 135 0.49 8.27 -12.87
N TYR A 136 -0.74 8.09 -12.45
CA TYR A 136 -1.82 7.67 -13.33
C TYR A 136 -3.10 8.46 -13.05
N LYS A 137 -3.84 8.75 -14.12
CA LYS A 137 -5.10 9.47 -14.06
C LYS A 137 -6.19 8.55 -13.49
N VAL A 138 -6.86 8.98 -12.44
CA VAL A 138 -8.02 8.31 -11.86
C VAL A 138 -9.27 9.09 -12.28
N LYS A 139 -10.20 8.40 -12.95
CA LYS A 139 -11.55 8.88 -13.20
C LYS A 139 -12.49 8.00 -12.39
N ILE A 140 -13.26 8.60 -11.49
CA ILE A 140 -14.16 7.86 -10.61
C ILE A 140 -15.46 8.65 -10.42
N SER A 141 -16.61 7.97 -10.53
CA SER A 141 -17.87 8.64 -10.24
C SER A 141 -17.92 9.11 -8.79
N LYS A 142 -18.52 10.28 -8.57
CA LYS A 142 -18.71 10.85 -7.23
C LYS A 142 -19.41 9.85 -6.30
N LYS A 143 -20.47 9.18 -6.79
CA LYS A 143 -21.19 8.13 -6.05
C LYS A 143 -20.28 7.00 -5.57
N LYS A 144 -19.40 6.50 -6.46
CA LYS A 144 -18.44 5.43 -6.11
C LYS A 144 -17.40 5.91 -5.11
N TYR A 145 -16.90 7.14 -5.26
CA TYR A 145 -15.94 7.73 -4.33
C TYR A 145 -16.54 7.90 -2.92
N ILE A 146 -17.76 8.43 -2.82
CA ILE A 146 -18.50 8.56 -1.56
C ILE A 146 -18.70 7.17 -0.91
N SER A 147 -19.06 6.14 -1.69
CA SER A 147 -19.16 4.78 -1.19
C SER A 147 -17.83 4.25 -0.62
N MET A 148 -16.69 4.61 -1.23
CA MET A 148 -15.36 4.26 -0.69
C MET A 148 -15.06 4.98 0.63
N ILE A 149 -15.45 6.25 0.77
CA ILE A 149 -15.30 7.01 2.03
C ILE A 149 -16.20 6.41 3.11
N SER A 150 -17.47 6.17 2.82
CA SER A 150 -18.44 5.58 3.75
C SER A 150 -17.99 4.21 4.28
N LYS A 151 -17.39 3.37 3.41
CA LYS A 151 -16.85 2.05 3.76
C LYS A 151 -15.43 2.12 4.34
N LYS A 152 -14.90 3.33 4.59
CA LYS A 152 -13.54 3.58 5.10
C LYS A 152 -12.46 2.83 4.31
N PHE A 153 -12.58 2.79 2.98
CA PHE A 153 -11.67 2.04 2.11
C PHE A 153 -10.25 2.62 2.08
N ILE A 154 -10.09 3.88 2.48
CA ILE A 154 -8.80 4.57 2.60
C ILE A 154 -8.36 4.49 4.06
N SER A 155 -7.17 3.98 4.33
CA SER A 155 -6.68 3.65 5.68
C SER A 155 -6.75 4.81 6.69
N ILE A 156 -6.55 6.05 6.24
CA ILE A 156 -6.64 7.24 7.12
C ILE A 156 -8.05 7.50 7.67
N LEU A 157 -9.08 6.86 7.09
CA LEU A 157 -10.48 6.97 7.53
C LEU A 157 -10.86 5.94 8.60
N LEU A 158 -10.04 4.93 8.84
CA LEU A 158 -10.37 3.81 9.74
C LEU A 158 -10.72 4.28 11.15
N ASN A 159 -10.02 5.30 11.65
CA ASN A 159 -10.20 5.85 13.01
C ASN A 159 -11.21 7.01 13.07
N LEU A 160 -11.98 7.26 12.01
CA LEU A 160 -13.07 8.24 12.04
C LEU A 160 -14.35 7.57 12.52
N ASN A 161 -15.15 8.26 13.35
CA ASN A 161 -16.47 7.80 13.74
C ASN A 161 -17.49 8.02 12.60
N LYS A 162 -18.74 7.56 12.80
CA LYS A 162 -19.80 7.64 11.78
C LYS A 162 -20.15 9.09 11.44
N GLU A 163 -20.27 9.95 12.46
CA GLU A 163 -20.60 11.35 12.31
C GLU A 163 -19.53 12.12 11.50
N GLN A 164 -18.26 11.92 11.82
CA GLN A 164 -17.14 12.51 11.06
C GLN A 164 -17.12 12.09 9.59
N ILE A 165 -17.50 10.85 9.29
CA ILE A 165 -17.63 10.36 7.91
C ILE A 165 -18.81 11.04 7.21
N VAL A 166 -19.97 11.18 7.87
CA VAL A 166 -21.15 11.85 7.29
C VAL A 166 -20.84 13.32 6.99
N THR A 167 -20.27 14.05 7.95
CA THR A 167 -19.83 15.45 7.76
C THR A 167 -18.85 15.56 6.59
N GLY A 168 -17.86 14.68 6.53
CA GLY A 168 -16.90 14.65 5.44
C GLY A 168 -17.52 14.34 4.07
N ILE A 169 -18.53 13.49 3.99
CA ILE A 169 -19.29 13.23 2.77
C ILE A 169 -20.05 14.49 2.32
N ASN A 170 -20.65 15.24 3.24
CA ASN A 170 -21.31 16.51 2.94
C ASN A 170 -20.30 17.53 2.39
N GLU A 171 -19.11 17.68 2.99
CA GLU A 171 -18.05 18.52 2.45
C GLU A 171 -17.64 18.10 1.02
N ILE A 172 -17.48 16.79 0.75
CA ILE A 172 -17.19 16.29 -0.60
C ILE A 172 -18.31 16.65 -1.58
N ASN A 173 -19.56 16.56 -1.15
CA ASN A 173 -20.73 16.89 -2.00
C ASN A 173 -20.76 18.36 -2.36
N LEU A 174 -20.41 19.23 -1.43
CA LEU A 174 -20.34 20.69 -1.65
C LEU A 174 -19.15 21.07 -2.54
N LYS A 175 -17.97 20.50 -2.26
CA LYS A 175 -16.71 20.84 -2.92
C LYS A 175 -16.62 20.32 -4.35
N TYR A 176 -17.12 19.12 -4.62
CA TYR A 176 -17.01 18.47 -5.93
C TYR A 176 -18.37 18.33 -6.59
N LYS A 177 -18.66 19.16 -7.58
CA LYS A 177 -19.96 19.18 -8.27
C LYS A 177 -20.13 18.05 -9.29
N LYS A 178 -19.03 17.54 -9.87
CA LYS A 178 -18.99 16.50 -10.91
C LYS A 178 -18.23 15.26 -10.44
N ASP A 179 -18.08 14.29 -11.31
CA ASP A 179 -17.20 13.14 -11.14
C ASP A 179 -15.75 13.58 -10.91
N LEU A 180 -15.01 12.76 -10.19
CA LEU A 180 -13.69 13.11 -9.70
C LEU A 180 -12.62 12.67 -10.70
N ASN A 181 -11.74 13.61 -11.05
CA ASN A 181 -10.55 13.39 -11.85
C ASN A 181 -9.34 13.89 -11.06
N PHE A 182 -8.40 13.01 -10.82
CA PHE A 182 -7.15 13.35 -10.11
C PHE A 182 -6.02 12.42 -10.54
N LYS A 183 -4.79 12.78 -10.22
CA LYS A 183 -3.64 11.91 -10.41
C LYS A 183 -3.34 11.18 -9.11
N ASP A 184 -3.35 9.86 -9.15
CA ASP A 184 -2.81 9.04 -8.07
C ASP A 184 -1.31 8.88 -8.31
N LYS A 185 -0.51 9.29 -7.33
CA LYS A 185 0.95 9.34 -7.42
C LYS A 185 1.57 8.42 -6.40
N LEU A 186 2.37 7.49 -6.87
CA LEU A 186 3.05 6.49 -6.07
C LEU A 186 4.57 6.63 -6.22
N VAL A 187 5.27 6.36 -5.14
CA VAL A 187 6.69 6.09 -5.15
C VAL A 187 6.93 4.60 -4.93
N CYS A 188 7.83 4.03 -5.70
CA CYS A 188 8.31 2.66 -5.55
C CYS A 188 9.77 2.64 -5.18
N ILE A 189 10.11 2.07 -4.03
CA ILE A 189 11.47 1.76 -3.65
C ILE A 189 11.77 0.31 -4.08
N ILE A 190 12.87 0.13 -4.78
CA ILE A 190 13.35 -1.17 -5.25
C ILE A 190 14.65 -1.49 -4.53
N ILE A 191 14.65 -2.57 -3.75
CA ILE A 191 15.82 -3.12 -3.07
C ILE A 191 16.17 -4.42 -3.80
N LYS A 192 17.40 -4.52 -4.31
CA LYS A 192 17.90 -5.71 -4.99
C LYS A 192 18.70 -6.59 -4.04
N ASN A 193 18.68 -7.88 -4.28
CA ASN A 193 19.64 -8.82 -3.73
C ASN A 193 20.79 -8.95 -4.76
N ASN A 194 21.92 -8.41 -4.42
CA ASN A 194 23.14 -8.52 -5.24
C ASN A 194 23.75 -9.91 -5.04
#